data_644e4b9811fc8d26165fcc00e082c33d
#
_entry.id   644e4b9811fc8d26165fcc00e082c33d
#
_cell.length_a   1.000
_cell.length_b   1.000
_cell.length_c   1.000
_cell.angle_alpha   90.00
_cell.angle_beta   90.00
_cell.angle_gamma   90.00
#
_symmetry.space_group_name_H-M   'P 1'
#
loop_
_entity.id
_entity.type
_entity.pdbx_description
1 polymer ?
#
loop_
_entity_poly.entity_id
_entity_poly.type
_entity_poly.pdbx_seq_one_letter_code
_entity_poly.pdbx_strand_id
1 'polypeptide(L)'
;NLLDTLTISENIALALTINKVPAGEIDGRVREIAGKLNITDILDKYPYQVSGGQKQRCACARAIINQPKLILADEPTGALDSHSSQMLLSTIQSINEDLGATILMVTHDAFSASYANRILFMRDGAIFTEIRKGDDSRRTFFEKILDVLTMMGGGMIDVR
;
A
#
# COMPACT_ATOMS: atom_id res chain seq x y z
N ASN A 1 -1.85 8.71 9.33
CA ASN A 1 -2.96 9.67 9.28
C ASN A 1 -2.53 10.97 8.60
N LEU A 2 -3.44 11.61 7.84
CA LEU A 2 -3.23 12.94 7.27
C LEU A 2 -3.48 14.02 8.34
N LEU A 3 -2.88 15.18 8.13
CA LEU A 3 -3.12 16.35 8.97
C LEU A 3 -4.31 17.13 8.40
N ASP A 4 -5.40 17.24 9.17
CA ASP A 4 -6.66 17.85 8.72
C ASP A 4 -6.56 19.36 8.52
N THR A 5 -5.54 20.01 9.07
CA THR A 5 -5.25 21.44 8.93
C THR A 5 -4.49 21.80 7.65
N LEU A 6 -4.00 20.79 6.93
CA LEU A 6 -3.25 20.94 5.69
C LEU A 6 -4.07 20.40 4.50
N THR A 7 -3.93 21.02 3.34
CA THR A 7 -4.48 20.50 2.09
C THR A 7 -3.82 19.18 1.72
N ILE A 8 -4.36 18.46 0.73
CA ILE A 8 -3.76 17.25 0.19
C ILE A 8 -2.36 17.52 -0.35
N SER A 9 -2.18 18.62 -1.08
CA SER A 9 -0.86 19.07 -1.58
C SER A 9 0.14 19.28 -0.45
N GLU A 10 -0.25 20.03 0.59
CA GLU A 10 0.61 20.31 1.75
C GLU A 10 0.93 19.05 2.56
N ASN A 11 -0.03 18.12 2.71
CA ASN A 11 0.22 16.83 3.35
C ASN A 11 1.29 16.02 2.60
N ILE A 12 1.26 16.02 1.27
CA ILE A 12 2.26 15.34 0.45
C ILE A 12 3.60 16.07 0.53
N ALA A 13 3.59 17.41 0.40
CA ALA A 13 4.78 18.26 0.44
C ALA A 13 5.53 18.20 1.78
N LEU A 14 4.83 17.87 2.87
CA LEU A 14 5.41 17.83 4.22
C LEU A 14 6.67 16.98 4.30
N ALA A 15 6.68 15.83 3.63
CA ALA A 15 7.84 14.94 3.61
C ALA A 15 9.06 15.57 2.93
N LEU A 16 8.85 16.35 1.85
CA LEU A 16 9.92 17.09 1.17
C LEU A 16 10.42 18.27 2.00
N THR A 17 9.50 18.98 2.65
CA THR A 17 9.79 20.14 3.50
C THR A 17 10.68 19.73 4.70
N ILE A 18 10.33 18.61 5.36
CA ILE A 18 11.14 18.07 6.46
C ILE A 18 12.55 17.70 5.99
N ASN A 19 12.68 17.19 4.77
CA ASN A 19 13.97 16.85 4.17
C ASN A 19 14.69 18.06 3.53
N LYS A 20 14.18 19.28 3.74
CA LYS A 20 14.80 20.54 3.28
C LYS A 20 14.99 20.60 1.75
N VAL A 21 14.10 20.00 0.99
CA VAL A 21 14.07 20.12 -0.47
C VAL A 21 13.79 21.58 -0.85
N PRO A 22 14.49 22.16 -1.86
CA PRO A 22 14.27 23.52 -2.29
C PRO A 22 12.80 23.78 -2.65
N ALA A 23 12.23 24.90 -2.18
CA ALA A 23 10.80 25.21 -2.36
C ALA A 23 10.37 25.19 -3.84
N GLY A 24 11.25 25.60 -4.75
CA GLY A 24 10.96 25.62 -6.21
C GLY A 24 10.80 24.22 -6.83
N GLU A 25 11.24 23.14 -6.16
CA GLU A 25 11.11 21.76 -6.64
C GLU A 25 9.86 21.04 -6.09
N ILE A 26 9.31 21.53 -4.97
CA ILE A 26 8.28 20.83 -4.21
C ILE A 26 7.00 20.67 -5.05
N ASP A 27 6.47 21.76 -5.63
CA ASP A 27 5.21 21.71 -6.38
C ASP A 27 5.29 20.74 -7.57
N GLY A 28 6.39 20.76 -8.31
CA GLY A 28 6.61 19.83 -9.43
C GLY A 28 6.58 18.36 -8.99
N ARG A 29 7.29 18.01 -7.91
CA ARG A 29 7.30 16.65 -7.36
C ARG A 29 5.94 16.22 -6.82
N VAL A 30 5.23 17.12 -6.14
CA VAL A 30 3.87 16.86 -5.66
C VAL A 30 2.92 16.56 -6.80
N ARG A 31 2.92 17.37 -7.87
CA ARG A 31 2.07 17.15 -9.04
C ARG A 31 2.40 15.85 -9.78
N GLU A 32 3.67 15.53 -9.93
CA GLU A 32 4.12 14.28 -10.55
C GLU A 32 3.56 13.06 -9.79
N ILE A 33 3.76 13.01 -8.47
CA ILE A 33 3.30 11.87 -7.68
C ILE A 33 1.77 11.81 -7.58
N ALA A 34 1.11 12.96 -7.51
CA ALA A 34 -0.34 13.05 -7.53
C ALA A 34 -0.94 12.52 -8.85
N GLY A 35 -0.28 12.79 -9.97
CA GLY A 35 -0.65 12.22 -11.28
C GLY A 35 -0.58 10.70 -11.31
N LYS A 36 0.52 10.11 -10.80
CA LYS A 36 0.68 8.64 -10.70
C LYS A 36 -0.39 7.98 -9.83
N LEU A 37 -0.91 8.71 -8.83
CA LEU A 37 -1.90 8.22 -7.87
C LEU A 37 -3.34 8.62 -8.18
N ASN A 38 -3.59 9.33 -9.30
CA ASN A 38 -4.90 9.84 -9.68
C ASN A 38 -5.57 10.66 -8.57
N ILE A 39 -4.84 11.65 -8.03
CA ILE A 39 -5.31 12.57 -6.98
C ILE A 39 -5.01 14.04 -7.30
N THR A 40 -4.70 14.35 -8.55
CA THR A 40 -4.36 15.72 -8.97
C THR A 40 -5.53 16.69 -8.79
N ASP A 41 -6.76 16.21 -8.99
CA ASP A 41 -8.01 16.96 -8.89
C ASP A 41 -8.40 17.33 -7.45
N ILE A 42 -7.73 16.80 -6.46
CA ILE A 42 -8.02 17.02 -5.04
C ILE A 42 -6.89 17.70 -4.28
N LEU A 43 -5.82 18.13 -4.95
CA LEU A 43 -4.64 18.70 -4.30
C LEU A 43 -4.95 19.91 -3.41
N ASP A 44 -5.92 20.73 -3.79
CA ASP A 44 -6.34 21.94 -3.07
C ASP A 44 -7.40 21.66 -1.99
N LYS A 45 -7.87 20.40 -1.86
CA LYS A 45 -8.87 20.00 -0.87
C LYS A 45 -8.21 19.62 0.45
N TYR A 46 -9.00 19.71 1.52
CA TYR A 46 -8.60 19.21 2.84
C TYR A 46 -8.99 17.73 3.03
N PRO A 47 -8.34 16.99 3.94
CA PRO A 47 -8.65 15.57 4.17
C PRO A 47 -10.13 15.28 4.46
N TYR A 48 -10.85 16.16 5.16
CA TYR A 48 -12.27 15.98 5.44
C TYR A 48 -13.19 16.16 4.22
N GLN A 49 -12.69 16.67 3.10
CA GLN A 49 -13.42 16.88 1.86
C GLN A 49 -13.26 15.75 0.84
N VAL A 50 -12.49 14.74 1.16
CA VAL A 50 -12.14 13.66 0.23
C VAL A 50 -12.53 12.27 0.78
N SER A 51 -12.71 11.30 -0.12
CA SER A 51 -13.08 9.94 0.26
C SER A 51 -11.95 9.19 1.00
N GLY A 52 -12.29 8.10 1.68
CA GLY A 52 -11.32 7.23 2.36
C GLY A 52 -10.22 6.75 1.41
N GLY A 53 -10.59 6.30 0.20
CA GLY A 53 -9.65 5.86 -0.81
C GLY A 53 -8.72 6.99 -1.30
N GLN A 54 -9.23 8.22 -1.43
CA GLN A 54 -8.43 9.39 -1.77
C GLN A 54 -7.45 9.75 -0.65
N LYS A 55 -7.89 9.68 0.63
CA LYS A 55 -7.00 9.85 1.80
C LYS A 55 -5.86 8.82 1.79
N GLN A 56 -6.17 7.58 1.49
CA GLN A 56 -5.18 6.51 1.45
C GLN A 56 -4.15 6.72 0.34
N ARG A 57 -4.60 7.14 -0.86
CA ARG A 57 -3.68 7.49 -1.95
C ARG A 57 -2.81 8.71 -1.61
N CYS A 58 -3.35 9.70 -0.91
CA CYS A 58 -2.56 10.83 -0.41
C CYS A 58 -1.51 10.38 0.61
N ALA A 59 -1.86 9.48 1.55
CA ALA A 59 -0.90 8.91 2.49
C ALA A 59 0.20 8.11 1.77
N CYS A 60 -0.16 7.38 0.71
CA CYS A 60 0.77 6.69 -0.17
C CYS A 60 1.71 7.68 -0.88
N ALA A 61 1.17 8.77 -1.46
CA ALA A 61 1.95 9.83 -2.10
C ALA A 61 3.01 10.40 -1.14
N ARG A 62 2.60 10.73 0.08
CA ARG A 62 3.49 11.23 1.13
C ARG A 62 4.59 10.23 1.49
N ALA A 63 4.28 8.94 1.51
CA ALA A 63 5.25 7.91 1.85
C ALA A 63 6.32 7.74 0.76
N ILE A 64 5.96 7.91 -0.52
CA ILE A 64 6.85 7.60 -1.65
C ILE A 64 7.55 8.80 -2.28
N ILE A 65 7.10 10.04 -1.99
CA ILE A 65 7.63 11.25 -2.65
C ILE A 65 9.14 11.46 -2.43
N ASN A 66 9.68 10.92 -1.34
CA ASN A 66 11.12 10.93 -1.03
C ASN A 66 11.88 9.75 -1.67
N GLN A 67 11.25 8.95 -2.50
CA GLN A 67 11.84 7.78 -3.14
C GLN A 67 12.53 6.83 -2.14
N PRO A 68 11.83 6.36 -1.10
CA PRO A 68 12.41 5.51 -0.08
C PRO A 68 12.82 4.15 -0.66
N LYS A 69 13.84 3.53 -0.09
CA LYS A 69 14.25 2.16 -0.42
C LYS A 69 13.31 1.10 0.17
N LEU A 70 12.63 1.44 1.27
CA LEU A 70 11.70 0.56 1.98
C LEU A 70 10.42 1.32 2.32
N ILE A 71 9.28 0.72 1.98
CA ILE A 71 7.95 1.20 2.33
C ILE A 71 7.29 0.17 3.24
N LEU A 72 6.74 0.64 4.35
CA LEU A 72 5.97 -0.19 5.28
C LEU A 72 4.49 0.11 5.09
N ALA A 73 3.69 -0.92 4.82
CA ALA A 73 2.25 -0.83 4.64
C ALA A 73 1.55 -1.81 5.60
N ASP A 74 0.86 -1.26 6.58
CA ASP A 74 0.10 -2.01 7.59
C ASP A 74 -1.39 -1.91 7.26
N GLU A 75 -2.00 -3.04 6.90
CA GLU A 75 -3.40 -3.17 6.47
C GLU A 75 -3.84 -2.05 5.50
N PRO A 76 -3.13 -1.83 4.37
CA PRO A 76 -3.35 -0.64 3.54
C PRO A 76 -4.75 -0.57 2.93
N THR A 77 -5.47 -1.68 2.85
CA THR A 77 -6.82 -1.80 2.27
C THR A 77 -7.94 -1.91 3.31
N GLY A 78 -7.63 -2.02 4.59
CA GLY A 78 -8.57 -2.40 5.64
C GLY A 78 -9.80 -1.49 5.81
N ALA A 79 -9.74 -0.25 5.33
CA ALA A 79 -10.86 0.71 5.39
C ALA A 79 -11.42 1.07 3.99
N LEU A 80 -11.11 0.30 2.95
CA LEU A 80 -11.46 0.59 1.56
C LEU A 80 -12.49 -0.40 1.01
N ASP A 81 -13.34 0.08 0.09
CA ASP A 81 -14.14 -0.78 -0.77
C ASP A 81 -13.26 -1.55 -1.77
N SER A 82 -13.81 -2.59 -2.39
CA SER A 82 -13.07 -3.48 -3.29
C SER A 82 -12.42 -2.75 -4.47
N HIS A 83 -13.09 -1.75 -5.06
CA HIS A 83 -12.55 -1.00 -6.19
C HIS A 83 -11.37 -0.12 -5.75
N SER A 84 -11.52 0.61 -4.64
CA SER A 84 -10.47 1.45 -4.06
C SER A 84 -9.26 0.62 -3.60
N SER A 85 -9.51 -0.57 -3.05
CA SER A 85 -8.45 -1.54 -2.67
C SER A 85 -7.65 -1.99 -3.89
N GLN A 86 -8.33 -2.38 -4.96
CA GLN A 86 -7.66 -2.80 -6.19
C GLN A 86 -6.82 -1.68 -6.79
N MET A 87 -7.34 -0.45 -6.85
CA MET A 87 -6.59 0.70 -7.35
C MET A 87 -5.34 0.98 -6.50
N LEU A 88 -5.46 0.95 -5.17
CA LEU A 88 -4.33 1.16 -4.28
C LEU A 88 -3.26 0.08 -4.45
N LEU A 89 -3.65 -1.19 -4.46
CA LEU A 89 -2.72 -2.32 -4.61
C LEU A 89 -2.00 -2.30 -5.95
N SER A 90 -2.71 -2.00 -7.05
CA SER A 90 -2.09 -1.83 -8.37
C SER A 90 -1.08 -0.68 -8.36
N THR A 91 -1.38 0.41 -7.67
CA THR A 91 -0.45 1.53 -7.51
C THR A 91 0.79 1.13 -6.69
N ILE A 92 0.60 0.40 -5.58
CA ILE A 92 1.69 -0.12 -4.76
C ILE A 92 2.60 -1.04 -5.60
N GLN A 93 2.03 -1.88 -6.44
CA GLN A 93 2.77 -2.74 -7.35
C GLN A 93 3.59 -1.92 -8.36
N SER A 94 2.97 -0.94 -9.03
CA SER A 94 3.68 -0.04 -9.97
C SER A 94 4.84 0.70 -9.30
N ILE A 95 4.67 1.15 -8.05
CA ILE A 95 5.74 1.79 -7.28
C ILE A 95 6.93 0.83 -7.06
N ASN A 96 6.65 -0.43 -6.74
CA ASN A 96 7.71 -1.44 -6.59
C ASN A 96 8.46 -1.66 -7.91
N GLU A 97 7.73 -1.78 -9.03
CA GLU A 97 8.28 -2.03 -10.35
C GLU A 97 9.04 -0.82 -10.90
N ASP A 98 8.47 0.39 -10.81
CA ASP A 98 9.00 1.61 -11.41
C ASP A 98 10.14 2.24 -10.60
N LEU A 99 10.04 2.20 -9.26
CA LEU A 99 11.00 2.85 -8.37
C LEU A 99 12.01 1.87 -7.75
N GLY A 100 11.81 0.56 -7.92
CA GLY A 100 12.64 -0.46 -7.30
C GLY A 100 12.59 -0.45 -5.77
N ALA A 101 11.57 0.19 -5.17
CA ALA A 101 11.41 0.25 -3.72
C ALA A 101 10.96 -1.11 -3.17
N THR A 102 11.57 -1.57 -2.08
CA THR A 102 11.07 -2.74 -1.36
C THR A 102 9.82 -2.36 -0.59
N ILE A 103 8.75 -3.14 -0.72
CA ILE A 103 7.50 -2.92 0.01
C ILE A 103 7.27 -4.08 0.95
N LEU A 104 7.20 -3.80 2.25
CA LEU A 104 6.79 -4.75 3.27
C LEU A 104 5.35 -4.45 3.67
N MET A 105 4.44 -5.33 3.29
CA MET A 105 3.01 -5.21 3.59
C MET A 105 2.62 -6.24 4.65
N VAL A 106 1.92 -5.78 5.67
CA VAL A 106 1.24 -6.64 6.64
C VAL A 106 -0.25 -6.62 6.30
N THR A 107 -0.85 -7.80 6.15
CA THR A 107 -2.29 -7.93 5.89
C THR A 107 -2.78 -9.33 6.28
N HIS A 108 -4.05 -9.42 6.64
CA HIS A 108 -4.76 -10.69 6.81
C HIS A 108 -5.66 -11.03 5.60
N ASP A 109 -5.71 -10.15 4.60
CA ASP A 109 -6.52 -10.31 3.40
C ASP A 109 -5.72 -11.00 2.27
N ALA A 110 -6.19 -12.18 1.85
CA ALA A 110 -5.58 -12.97 0.79
C ALA A 110 -5.54 -12.24 -0.56
N PHE A 111 -6.54 -11.40 -0.86
CA PHE A 111 -6.58 -10.63 -2.09
C PHE A 111 -5.44 -9.60 -2.12
N SER A 112 -5.26 -8.84 -1.04
CA SER A 112 -4.15 -7.90 -0.90
C SER A 112 -2.80 -8.61 -0.98
N ALA A 113 -2.65 -9.74 -0.29
CA ALA A 113 -1.44 -10.55 -0.31
C ALA A 113 -1.07 -11.05 -1.72
N SER A 114 -2.07 -11.30 -2.60
CA SER A 114 -1.83 -11.78 -3.98
C SER A 114 -1.07 -10.81 -4.89
N TYR A 115 -0.95 -9.54 -4.49
CA TYR A 115 -0.14 -8.54 -5.21
C TYR A 115 1.35 -8.59 -4.87
N ALA A 116 1.73 -9.31 -3.81
CA ALA A 116 3.12 -9.46 -3.42
C ALA A 116 3.84 -10.53 -4.27
N ASN A 117 5.18 -10.42 -4.34
CA ASN A 117 6.03 -11.41 -5.01
C ASN A 117 6.44 -12.54 -4.05
N ARG A 118 6.37 -12.28 -2.74
CA ARG A 118 6.79 -13.19 -1.66
C ARG A 118 5.89 -13.00 -0.45
N ILE A 119 5.45 -14.07 0.15
CA ILE A 119 4.60 -14.04 1.34
C ILE A 119 5.21 -14.90 2.43
N LEU A 120 5.28 -14.33 3.62
CA LEU A 120 5.62 -15.03 4.85
C LEU A 120 4.33 -15.18 5.67
N PHE A 121 3.90 -16.42 5.89
CA PHE A 121 2.77 -16.70 6.76
C PHE A 121 3.26 -16.80 8.20
N MET A 122 2.61 -16.06 9.08
CA MET A 122 2.93 -16.04 10.51
C MET A 122 1.80 -16.65 11.33
N ARG A 123 2.15 -17.46 12.32
CA ARG A 123 1.22 -17.99 13.31
C ARG A 123 1.93 -18.05 14.67
N ASP A 124 1.24 -17.60 15.70
CA ASP A 124 1.74 -17.63 17.10
C ASP A 124 3.12 -16.95 17.27
N GLY A 125 3.36 -15.85 16.53
CA GLY A 125 4.62 -15.10 16.59
C GLY A 125 5.79 -15.71 15.83
N ALA A 126 5.58 -16.84 15.12
CA ALA A 126 6.61 -17.51 14.33
C ALA A 126 6.23 -17.58 12.84
N ILE A 127 7.25 -17.69 11.98
CA ILE A 127 7.02 -17.95 10.54
C ILE A 127 6.58 -19.41 10.41
N PHE A 128 5.36 -19.59 9.89
CA PHE A 128 4.79 -20.91 9.60
C PHE A 128 5.33 -21.47 8.28
N THR A 129 5.25 -20.67 7.21
CA THR A 129 5.76 -21.03 5.88
C THR A 129 5.99 -19.81 5.01
N GLU A 130 6.64 -20.00 3.88
CA GLU A 130 6.89 -18.99 2.86
C GLU A 130 6.44 -19.51 1.49
N ILE A 131 5.81 -18.64 0.69
CA ILE A 131 5.54 -18.89 -0.72
C ILE A 131 6.03 -17.74 -1.59
N ARG A 132 6.36 -18.04 -2.83
CA ARG A 132 6.78 -17.06 -3.84
C ARG A 132 5.91 -17.18 -5.08
N LYS A 133 5.59 -16.04 -5.67
CA LYS A 133 4.78 -15.97 -6.88
C LYS A 133 5.52 -16.57 -8.09
N GLY A 134 6.80 -16.22 -8.27
CA GLY A 134 7.56 -16.63 -9.45
C GLY A 134 6.84 -16.21 -10.73
N ASP A 135 6.70 -17.15 -11.68
CA ASP A 135 6.03 -16.96 -12.97
C ASP A 135 4.51 -17.18 -12.92
N ASP A 136 3.94 -17.45 -11.76
CA ASP A 136 2.52 -17.66 -11.59
C ASP A 136 1.70 -16.40 -11.95
N SER A 137 0.53 -16.61 -12.53
CA SER A 137 -0.47 -15.54 -12.60
C SER A 137 -0.92 -15.14 -11.20
N ARG A 138 -1.40 -13.89 -11.03
CA ARG A 138 -1.95 -13.45 -9.75
C ARG A 138 -3.08 -14.37 -9.26
N ARG A 139 -3.93 -14.88 -10.17
CA ARG A 139 -5.00 -15.81 -9.85
C ARG A 139 -4.47 -17.12 -9.27
N THR A 140 -3.51 -17.73 -9.94
CA THR A 140 -2.87 -18.98 -9.49
C THR A 140 -2.19 -18.77 -8.13
N PHE A 141 -1.52 -17.63 -7.96
CA PHE A 141 -0.87 -17.31 -6.69
C PHE A 141 -1.88 -17.09 -5.57
N PHE A 142 -3.01 -16.44 -5.84
CA PHE A 142 -4.12 -16.27 -4.90
C PHE A 142 -4.69 -17.63 -4.44
N GLU A 143 -4.88 -18.58 -5.37
CA GLU A 143 -5.34 -19.94 -5.04
C GLU A 143 -4.34 -20.64 -4.09
N LYS A 144 -3.03 -20.53 -4.35
CA LYS A 144 -1.98 -21.05 -3.44
C LYS A 144 -2.02 -20.41 -2.04
N ILE A 145 -2.34 -19.12 -1.96
CA ILE A 145 -2.52 -18.42 -0.67
C ILE A 145 -3.67 -19.04 0.11
N LEU A 146 -4.81 -19.26 -0.53
CA LEU A 146 -5.99 -19.85 0.10
C LEU A 146 -5.71 -21.28 0.60
N ASP A 147 -4.95 -22.09 -0.15
CA ASP A 147 -4.53 -23.44 0.27
C ASP A 147 -3.73 -23.38 1.57
N VAL A 148 -2.74 -22.48 1.67
CA VAL A 148 -1.95 -22.31 2.88
C VAL A 148 -2.80 -21.84 4.06
N LEU A 149 -3.71 -20.85 3.84
CA LEU A 149 -4.60 -20.37 4.88
C LEU A 149 -5.53 -21.50 5.39
N THR A 150 -6.00 -22.36 4.50
CA THR A 150 -6.80 -23.54 4.86
C THR A 150 -6.00 -24.51 5.73
N MET A 151 -4.75 -24.77 5.40
CA MET A 151 -3.85 -25.62 6.23
C MET A 151 -3.59 -24.98 7.60
N MET A 152 -3.44 -23.65 7.65
CA MET A 152 -3.25 -22.92 8.91
C MET A 152 -4.50 -22.98 9.80
N GLY A 153 -5.71 -22.88 9.20
CA GLY A 153 -6.99 -22.93 9.92
C GLY A 153 -7.42 -24.36 10.28
N GLY A 154 -7.07 -25.35 9.48
CA GLY A 154 -7.44 -26.76 9.69
C GLY A 154 -6.80 -27.42 10.92
N GLY A 155 -5.78 -26.81 11.52
CA GLY A 155 -5.22 -27.26 12.80
C GLY A 155 -6.08 -26.96 14.03
N MET A 156 -7.23 -26.31 13.87
CA MET A 156 -8.20 -26.01 14.95
C MET A 156 -9.43 -26.91 14.97
N ILE A 157 -9.54 -27.90 14.07
CA ILE A 157 -10.64 -28.87 14.12
C ILE A 157 -10.09 -30.22 14.60
N ASP A 158 -9.57 -30.25 15.81
CA ASP A 158 -9.54 -31.45 16.60
C ASP A 158 -10.71 -31.37 17.59
N VAL A 159 -11.88 -31.77 17.10
CA VAL A 159 -13.09 -31.89 17.91
C VAL A 159 -12.87 -33.09 18.83
N ARG A 160 -12.63 -32.84 20.11
CA ARG A 160 -12.89 -33.78 21.16
C ARG A 160 -14.35 -33.71 21.59
#